data_c07345bf7521153b96071228ff7e976e
#
_entry.id   c07345bf7521153b96071228ff7e976e
#
_cell.length_a   1.000
_cell.length_b   1.000
_cell.length_c   1.000
_cell.angle_alpha   90.00
_cell.angle_beta   90.00
_cell.angle_gamma   90.00
#
_symmetry.space_group_name_H-M   'P 1'
#
loop_
_entity.id
_entity.type
_entity.pdbx_description
1 polymer ?
#
loop_
_entity_poly.entity_id
_entity_poly.type
_entity_poly.pdbx_seq_one_letter_code
_entity_poly.pdbx_strand_id
1 'polypeptide(L)'
;MDYPKTKVYFDGSHFIGIPPEKQIWKKRKNSKKRVKNETEEKLKQLYKSETGTKKEKTEKVIEKINEEIKDEEKAKEFVKATLEKEKRNKIVRLTRLYRKIGLQQWTHFCTFTYDSNKLNEEEFRKKLLTCLRHLSHRKVWKYIGVFERSPKLERLHFHGIFVITEMVGEIIETRDYSTKTHHMQIAHQNTFFLERFGRNDFKEIINNVG
;
A
#
# COMPACT_ATOMS: atom_id res chain seq x y z
N MET A 1 -31.94 -21.77 -5.72
CA MET A 1 -31.98 -20.74 -4.64
C MET A 1 -30.60 -20.12 -4.56
N ASP A 2 -30.49 -18.80 -4.82
CA ASP A 2 -29.23 -18.09 -4.67
C ASP A 2 -29.05 -17.73 -3.20
N TYR A 3 -28.08 -18.35 -2.57
CA TYR A 3 -27.72 -18.01 -1.18
C TYR A 3 -27.00 -16.66 -1.14
N PRO A 4 -27.27 -15.82 -0.11
CA PRO A 4 -26.58 -14.55 0.03
C PRO A 4 -25.08 -14.77 0.21
N LYS A 5 -24.26 -14.08 -0.61
CA LYS A 5 -22.81 -14.20 -0.59
C LYS A 5 -22.25 -13.58 0.68
N THR A 6 -21.86 -14.40 1.64
CA THR A 6 -21.14 -13.97 2.84
C THR A 6 -19.69 -13.64 2.50
N LYS A 7 -19.20 -12.50 2.95
CA LYS A 7 -17.76 -12.18 2.87
C LYS A 7 -17.06 -12.84 4.03
N VAL A 8 -16.11 -13.72 3.73
CA VAL A 8 -15.29 -14.39 4.74
C VAL A 8 -13.90 -13.78 4.74
N TYR A 9 -13.38 -13.53 5.93
CA TYR A 9 -12.01 -13.03 6.18
C TYR A 9 -11.35 -13.93 7.22
N PHE A 10 -10.02 -13.97 7.18
CA PHE A 10 -9.21 -14.59 8.22
C PHE A 10 -8.36 -13.50 8.87
N ASP A 11 -8.33 -13.44 10.21
CA ASP A 11 -7.60 -12.40 10.95
C ASP A 11 -6.26 -12.87 11.52
N GLY A 12 -5.88 -14.12 11.22
CA GLY A 12 -4.70 -14.77 11.74
C GLY A 12 -5.01 -15.83 12.82
N SER A 13 -6.18 -15.77 13.44
CA SER A 13 -6.61 -16.70 14.49
C SER A 13 -7.92 -17.42 14.15
N HIS A 14 -8.86 -16.74 13.51
CA HIS A 14 -10.19 -17.29 13.20
C HIS A 14 -10.78 -16.68 11.92
N PHE A 15 -11.79 -17.38 11.38
CA PHE A 15 -12.54 -16.87 10.22
C PHE A 15 -13.68 -15.97 10.68
N ILE A 16 -13.80 -14.82 10.03
CA ILE A 16 -14.87 -13.85 10.28
C ILE A 16 -15.80 -13.85 9.07
N GLY A 17 -17.02 -14.34 9.26
CA GLY A 17 -18.09 -14.26 8.28
C GLY A 17 -18.90 -12.96 8.45
N ILE A 18 -19.00 -12.15 7.42
CA ILE A 18 -19.86 -10.95 7.41
C ILE A 18 -20.99 -11.19 6.43
N PRO A 19 -22.18 -11.59 6.91
CA PRO A 19 -23.36 -11.75 6.06
C PRO A 19 -23.80 -10.37 5.53
N PRO A 20 -24.44 -10.29 4.37
CA PRO A 20 -25.02 -9.06 3.88
C PRO A 20 -26.22 -8.67 4.78
N GLU A 21 -26.21 -7.48 5.34
CA GLU A 21 -27.28 -6.99 6.22
C GLU A 21 -28.63 -6.87 5.51
N LYS A 22 -28.65 -6.68 4.21
CA LYS A 22 -29.88 -6.66 3.36
C LYS A 22 -29.55 -7.11 1.96
N GLN A 23 -30.35 -7.97 1.39
CA GLN A 23 -30.36 -8.29 -0.06
C GLN A 23 -30.94 -7.09 -0.84
N ILE A 24 -30.23 -5.99 -0.88
CA ILE A 24 -30.63 -4.88 -1.75
C ILE A 24 -29.83 -5.02 -3.04
N TRP A 25 -30.42 -5.67 -4.04
CA TRP A 25 -30.03 -5.62 -5.45
C TRP A 25 -30.26 -4.24 -6.04
N LYS A 26 -29.91 -3.18 -5.33
CA LYS A 26 -29.84 -1.85 -5.93
C LYS A 26 -28.59 -1.84 -6.79
N LYS A 27 -28.77 -1.91 -8.15
CA LYS A 27 -27.73 -1.45 -9.07
C LYS A 27 -27.15 -0.19 -8.46
N ARG A 28 -25.85 -0.18 -8.13
CA ARG A 28 -25.17 1.03 -7.70
C ARG A 28 -25.44 2.09 -8.77
N LYS A 29 -26.37 2.99 -8.54
CA LYS A 29 -26.45 4.23 -9.32
C LYS A 29 -25.04 4.80 -9.28
N ASN A 30 -24.48 5.13 -10.45
CA ASN A 30 -23.14 5.72 -10.56
C ASN A 30 -23.00 6.73 -9.44
N SER A 31 -22.22 6.39 -8.43
CA SER A 31 -22.01 7.30 -7.31
C SER A 31 -21.35 8.52 -7.93
N LYS A 32 -22.05 9.66 -7.95
CA LYS A 32 -21.46 10.93 -8.36
C LYS A 32 -20.11 11.01 -7.67
N LYS A 33 -19.03 11.24 -8.44
CA LYS A 33 -17.69 11.42 -7.87
C LYS A 33 -17.85 12.42 -6.75
N ARG A 34 -17.54 12.02 -5.53
CA ARG A 34 -17.65 12.91 -4.36
C ARG A 34 -16.79 14.11 -4.65
N VAL A 35 -17.40 15.29 -4.70
CA VAL A 35 -16.66 16.55 -4.83
C VAL A 35 -15.69 16.59 -3.66
N LYS A 36 -14.42 16.70 -3.95
CA LYS A 36 -13.40 16.80 -2.92
C LYS A 36 -13.60 18.14 -2.23
N ASN A 37 -13.66 18.11 -0.91
CA ASN A 37 -13.70 19.36 -0.15
C ASN A 37 -12.27 19.93 -0.14
N GLU A 38 -12.05 21.03 -0.82
CA GLU A 38 -10.75 21.70 -0.95
C GLU A 38 -10.16 22.04 0.40
N THR A 39 -11.00 22.51 1.33
CA THR A 39 -10.58 22.81 2.70
C THR A 39 -10.10 21.56 3.46
N GLU A 40 -10.76 20.38 3.28
CA GLU A 40 -10.27 19.12 3.86
C GLU A 40 -8.90 18.73 3.28
N GLU A 41 -8.67 18.91 1.97
CA GLU A 41 -7.38 18.57 1.35
C GLU A 41 -6.27 19.53 1.81
N LYS A 42 -6.57 20.82 1.88
CA LYS A 42 -5.66 21.84 2.41
C LYS A 42 -5.25 21.55 3.85
N LEU A 43 -6.23 21.23 4.72
CA LEU A 43 -5.98 20.85 6.11
C LEU A 43 -5.02 19.64 6.18
N LYS A 44 -5.23 18.63 5.35
CA LYS A 44 -4.37 17.43 5.33
C LYS A 44 -2.93 17.75 4.88
N GLN A 45 -2.76 18.64 3.92
CA GLN A 45 -1.45 19.09 3.47
C GLN A 45 -0.74 19.88 4.57
N LEU A 46 -1.43 20.84 5.20
CA LEU A 46 -0.93 21.62 6.33
C LEU A 46 -0.49 20.70 7.48
N TYR A 47 -1.34 19.73 7.87
CA TYR A 47 -1.00 18.81 8.96
C TYR A 47 0.23 17.92 8.65
N LYS A 48 0.47 17.60 7.38
CA LYS A 48 1.65 16.83 6.96
C LYS A 48 2.92 17.67 6.94
N SER A 49 2.83 18.95 6.55
CA SER A 49 4.00 19.85 6.50
C SER A 49 4.45 20.33 7.87
N GLU A 50 3.56 20.35 8.87
CA GLU A 50 3.92 20.77 10.21
C GLU A 50 4.85 19.76 10.91
N THR A 51 5.79 20.30 11.70
CA THR A 51 6.72 19.54 12.56
C THR A 51 6.33 19.69 14.02
N GLY A 52 6.69 18.73 14.86
CA GLY A 52 6.41 18.75 16.30
C GLY A 52 5.51 17.61 16.76
N THR A 53 5.07 17.70 18.00
CA THR A 53 4.15 16.74 18.61
C THR A 53 2.76 16.81 17.97
N LYS A 54 1.95 15.75 18.13
CA LYS A 54 0.59 15.71 17.59
C LYS A 54 -0.27 16.88 18.08
N LYS A 55 -0.07 17.30 19.34
CA LYS A 55 -0.81 18.40 19.94
C LYS A 55 -0.43 19.73 19.30
N GLU A 56 0.85 20.04 19.23
CA GLU A 56 1.38 21.27 18.60
C GLU A 56 0.97 21.38 17.12
N LYS A 57 1.05 20.29 16.37
CA LYS A 57 0.58 20.27 14.97
C LYS A 57 -0.91 20.61 14.85
N THR A 58 -1.71 20.05 15.76
CA THR A 58 -3.16 20.29 15.74
C THR A 58 -3.46 21.75 16.07
N GLU A 59 -2.79 22.35 17.05
CA GLU A 59 -2.96 23.75 17.43
C GLU A 59 -2.58 24.68 16.29
N LYS A 60 -1.41 24.51 15.68
CA LYS A 60 -0.97 25.30 14.50
C LYS A 60 -1.93 25.19 13.30
N VAL A 61 -2.48 24.00 13.08
CA VAL A 61 -3.45 23.82 11.98
C VAL A 61 -4.79 24.47 12.29
N ILE A 62 -5.20 24.48 13.57
CA ILE A 62 -6.42 25.20 13.98
C ILE A 62 -6.25 26.72 13.71
N GLU A 63 -5.11 27.30 14.10
CA GLU A 63 -4.84 28.72 13.84
C GLU A 63 -4.95 29.06 12.36
N LYS A 64 -4.27 28.30 11.48
CA LYS A 64 -4.30 28.50 10.02
C LYS A 64 -5.68 28.32 9.40
N ILE A 65 -6.46 27.37 9.88
CA ILE A 65 -7.83 27.13 9.39
C ILE A 65 -8.79 28.19 9.94
N ASN A 66 -8.53 28.74 11.14
CA ASN A 66 -9.33 29.82 11.70
C ASN A 66 -9.24 31.11 10.87
N GLU A 67 -8.10 31.38 10.23
CA GLU A 67 -7.95 32.51 9.29
C GLU A 67 -8.97 32.45 8.14
N GLU A 68 -9.35 31.23 7.72
CA GLU A 68 -10.33 31.02 6.63
C GLU A 68 -11.76 30.97 7.13
N ILE A 69 -12.03 30.33 8.24
CA ILE A 69 -13.38 30.10 8.78
C ILE A 69 -13.85 31.32 9.56
N LYS A 70 -12.93 32.11 10.15
CA LYS A 70 -13.18 33.28 11.01
C LYS A 70 -14.09 32.97 12.21
N ASP A 71 -14.05 31.75 12.73
CA ASP A 71 -14.80 31.28 13.87
C ASP A 71 -13.99 30.15 14.52
N GLU A 72 -13.40 30.45 15.66
CA GLU A 72 -12.44 29.54 16.33
C GLU A 72 -13.07 28.22 16.77
N GLU A 73 -14.29 28.24 17.27
CA GLU A 73 -15.01 27.04 17.71
C GLU A 73 -15.29 26.13 16.53
N LYS A 74 -15.79 26.67 15.41
CA LYS A 74 -16.03 25.90 14.19
C LYS A 74 -14.74 25.40 13.57
N ALA A 75 -13.66 26.18 13.61
CA ALA A 75 -12.35 25.74 13.14
C ALA A 75 -11.82 24.56 13.96
N LYS A 76 -11.91 24.62 15.28
CA LYS A 76 -11.53 23.51 16.18
C LYS A 76 -12.35 22.24 15.92
N GLU A 77 -13.67 22.37 15.81
CA GLU A 77 -14.55 21.25 15.53
C GLU A 77 -14.26 20.62 14.16
N PHE A 78 -14.09 21.44 13.12
CA PHE A 78 -13.78 20.99 11.76
C PHE A 78 -12.45 20.25 11.70
N VAL A 79 -11.37 20.79 12.31
CA VAL A 79 -10.05 20.15 12.35
C VAL A 79 -10.13 18.82 13.09
N LYS A 80 -10.76 18.79 14.27
CA LYS A 80 -10.93 17.56 15.08
C LYS A 80 -11.70 16.49 14.29
N ALA A 81 -12.84 16.83 13.72
CA ALA A 81 -13.67 15.90 12.95
C ALA A 81 -12.90 15.35 11.72
N THR A 82 -12.14 16.21 11.03
CA THR A 82 -11.35 15.79 9.86
C THR A 82 -10.22 14.85 10.25
N LEU A 83 -9.47 15.13 11.33
CA LEU A 83 -8.39 14.27 11.82
C LEU A 83 -8.92 12.94 12.35
N GLU A 84 -10.03 12.91 13.04
CA GLU A 84 -10.69 11.69 13.49
C GLU A 84 -11.16 10.83 12.31
N LYS A 85 -11.77 11.45 11.30
CA LYS A 85 -12.15 10.79 10.05
C LYS A 85 -10.94 10.15 9.33
N GLU A 86 -9.81 10.88 9.25
CA GLU A 86 -8.58 10.35 8.67
C GLU A 86 -8.01 9.17 9.49
N LYS A 87 -7.99 9.28 10.81
CA LYS A 87 -7.57 8.19 11.71
C LYS A 87 -8.45 6.95 11.51
N ARG A 88 -9.77 7.12 11.49
CA ARG A 88 -10.73 6.04 11.23
C ARG A 88 -10.50 5.39 9.85
N ASN A 89 -10.33 6.21 8.81
CA ASN A 89 -10.06 5.72 7.46
C ASN A 89 -8.76 4.91 7.39
N LYS A 90 -7.71 5.36 8.10
CA LYS A 90 -6.44 4.63 8.20
C LYS A 90 -6.63 3.28 8.87
N ILE A 91 -7.34 3.22 10.01
CA ILE A 91 -7.63 1.98 10.73
C ILE A 91 -8.40 1.00 9.83
N VAL A 92 -9.46 1.47 9.17
CA VAL A 92 -10.26 0.63 8.26
C VAL A 92 -9.42 0.07 7.10
N ARG A 93 -8.52 0.89 6.52
CA ARG A 93 -7.60 0.43 5.46
C ARG A 93 -6.63 -0.63 5.96
N LEU A 94 -6.03 -0.41 7.14
CA LEU A 94 -5.12 -1.38 7.76
C LEU A 94 -5.83 -2.70 8.09
N THR A 95 -7.00 -2.65 8.72
CA THR A 95 -7.79 -3.84 9.01
C THR A 95 -8.12 -4.64 7.75
N ARG A 96 -8.51 -3.95 6.67
CA ARG A 96 -8.76 -4.61 5.38
C ARG A 96 -7.49 -5.23 4.78
N LEU A 97 -6.36 -4.58 4.95
CA LEU A 97 -5.06 -5.09 4.48
C LEU A 97 -4.66 -6.33 5.25
N TYR A 98 -4.71 -6.30 6.59
CA TYR A 98 -4.43 -7.46 7.44
C TYR A 98 -5.32 -8.66 7.08
N ARG A 99 -6.62 -8.43 6.94
CA ARG A 99 -7.56 -9.48 6.53
C ARG A 99 -7.22 -10.10 5.16
N LYS A 100 -6.74 -9.29 4.21
CA LYS A 100 -6.29 -9.80 2.89
C LYS A 100 -4.99 -10.60 3.01
N ILE A 101 -4.06 -10.14 3.83
CA ILE A 101 -2.79 -10.82 4.06
C ILE A 101 -3.05 -12.18 4.69
N GLY A 102 -3.91 -12.28 5.70
CA GLY A 102 -4.24 -13.54 6.36
C GLY A 102 -4.95 -14.59 5.50
N LEU A 103 -5.50 -14.22 4.34
CA LEU A 103 -6.16 -15.17 3.43
C LEU A 103 -5.21 -15.97 2.54
N GLN A 104 -3.92 -15.70 2.56
CA GLN A 104 -2.94 -16.32 1.67
C GLN A 104 -1.71 -16.79 2.44
N GLN A 105 -1.13 -17.89 2.00
CA GLN A 105 0.21 -18.30 2.41
C GLN A 105 1.21 -17.64 1.45
N TRP A 106 1.89 -16.63 1.94
CA TRP A 106 2.86 -15.86 1.17
C TRP A 106 4.17 -16.63 1.07
N THR A 107 4.73 -16.70 -0.14
CA THR A 107 5.95 -17.47 -0.40
C THR A 107 7.20 -16.59 -0.50
N HIS A 108 7.06 -15.36 -0.98
CA HIS A 108 8.21 -14.49 -1.22
C HIS A 108 7.94 -13.05 -0.80
N PHE A 109 8.99 -12.39 -0.31
CA PHE A 109 9.07 -10.94 -0.22
C PHE A 109 9.97 -10.45 -1.36
N CYS A 110 9.42 -9.63 -2.25
CA CYS A 110 10.16 -9.15 -3.41
C CYS A 110 10.34 -7.64 -3.39
N THR A 111 11.53 -7.21 -3.78
CA THR A 111 11.87 -5.81 -3.99
C THR A 111 12.26 -5.60 -5.46
N PHE A 112 11.71 -4.57 -6.10
CA PHE A 112 12.05 -4.19 -7.48
C PHE A 112 12.54 -2.76 -7.49
N THR A 113 13.70 -2.55 -8.13
CA THR A 113 14.30 -1.24 -8.34
C THR A 113 14.54 -1.09 -9.84
N TYR A 114 14.10 0.01 -10.43
CA TYR A 114 14.30 0.20 -11.86
C TYR A 114 15.74 0.64 -12.20
N ASP A 115 16.15 0.30 -13.40
CA ASP A 115 17.38 0.80 -14.01
C ASP A 115 17.06 2.11 -14.73
N SER A 116 17.63 3.21 -14.26
CA SER A 116 17.41 4.55 -14.83
C SER A 116 17.95 4.71 -16.26
N ASN A 117 18.83 3.82 -16.70
CA ASN A 117 19.29 3.79 -18.09
C ASN A 117 18.28 3.16 -19.05
N LYS A 118 17.34 2.38 -18.52
CA LYS A 118 16.32 1.66 -19.30
C LYS A 118 14.93 2.26 -19.21
N LEU A 119 14.58 2.81 -18.06
CA LEU A 119 13.22 3.25 -17.74
C LEU A 119 13.23 4.52 -16.88
N ASN A 120 12.23 5.36 -17.09
CA ASN A 120 11.87 6.39 -16.13
C ASN A 120 10.87 5.84 -15.07
N GLU A 121 10.59 6.64 -14.04
CA GLU A 121 9.71 6.20 -12.94
C GLU A 121 8.28 5.87 -13.37
N GLU A 122 7.70 6.65 -14.27
CA GLU A 122 6.33 6.43 -14.74
C GLU A 122 6.24 5.15 -15.58
N GLU A 123 7.20 4.94 -16.46
CA GLU A 123 7.32 3.73 -17.25
C GLU A 123 7.51 2.50 -16.37
N PHE A 124 8.40 2.59 -15.37
CA PHE A 124 8.61 1.52 -14.41
C PHE A 124 7.31 1.16 -13.69
N ARG A 125 6.60 2.14 -13.12
CA ARG A 125 5.30 1.90 -12.47
C ARG A 125 4.32 1.20 -13.41
N LYS A 126 4.14 1.73 -14.59
CA LYS A 126 3.18 1.22 -15.58
C LYS A 126 3.54 -0.18 -16.06
N LYS A 127 4.80 -0.37 -16.48
CA LYS A 127 5.29 -1.64 -17.05
C LYS A 127 5.33 -2.74 -15.98
N LEU A 128 5.79 -2.43 -14.74
CA LEU A 128 5.82 -3.41 -13.65
C LEU A 128 4.41 -3.87 -13.27
N LEU A 129 3.47 -2.95 -13.05
CA LEU A 129 2.10 -3.32 -12.71
C LEU A 129 1.41 -4.11 -13.83
N THR A 130 1.70 -3.79 -15.09
CA THR A 130 1.19 -4.54 -16.23
C THR A 130 1.77 -5.95 -16.27
N CYS A 131 3.09 -6.08 -16.04
CA CYS A 131 3.77 -7.38 -15.95
C CYS A 131 3.19 -8.24 -14.83
N LEU A 132 3.07 -7.69 -13.61
CA LEU A 132 2.50 -8.41 -12.47
C LEU A 132 1.04 -8.81 -12.70
N ARG A 133 0.26 -7.99 -13.40
CA ARG A 133 -1.12 -8.33 -13.80
C ARG A 133 -1.13 -9.52 -14.77
N HIS A 134 -0.24 -9.54 -15.75
CA HIS A 134 -0.12 -10.67 -16.67
C HIS A 134 0.28 -11.96 -15.96
N LEU A 135 1.24 -11.88 -15.03
CA LEU A 135 1.63 -13.04 -14.21
C LEU A 135 0.48 -13.52 -13.32
N SER A 136 -0.29 -12.59 -12.76
CA SER A 136 -1.48 -12.93 -11.98
C SER A 136 -2.53 -13.68 -12.82
N HIS A 137 -2.71 -13.31 -14.09
CA HIS A 137 -3.66 -13.98 -14.98
C HIS A 137 -3.14 -15.31 -15.53
N ARG A 138 -1.86 -15.37 -15.94
CA ARG A 138 -1.30 -16.52 -16.67
C ARG A 138 -0.67 -17.57 -15.76
N LYS A 139 -0.09 -17.13 -14.64
CA LYS A 139 0.66 -17.97 -13.71
C LYS A 139 0.05 -17.99 -12.30
N VAL A 140 -1.14 -17.44 -12.14
CA VAL A 140 -1.90 -17.41 -10.87
C VAL A 140 -1.12 -16.75 -9.71
N TRP A 141 -0.14 -15.90 -10.02
CA TRP A 141 0.56 -15.14 -9.00
C TRP A 141 -0.41 -14.23 -8.24
N LYS A 142 -0.22 -14.14 -6.93
CA LYS A 142 -0.94 -13.16 -6.10
C LYS A 142 0.09 -12.23 -5.47
N TYR A 143 -0.26 -10.96 -5.35
CA TYR A 143 0.65 -10.01 -4.72
C TYR A 143 -0.09 -8.89 -4.01
N ILE A 144 0.57 -8.36 -2.99
CA ILE A 144 0.23 -7.10 -2.32
C ILE A 144 1.54 -6.32 -2.21
N GLY A 145 1.57 -5.11 -2.72
CA GLY A 145 2.79 -4.31 -2.68
C GLY A 145 2.52 -2.81 -2.77
N VAL A 146 3.57 -2.06 -2.49
CA VAL A 146 3.58 -0.60 -2.46
C VAL A 146 4.81 -0.07 -3.18
N PHE A 147 4.66 1.10 -3.79
CA PHE A 147 5.78 1.88 -4.25
C PHE A 147 6.26 2.79 -3.12
N GLU A 148 7.55 2.77 -2.86
CA GLU A 148 8.22 3.55 -1.83
C GLU A 148 9.45 4.27 -2.41
N ARG A 149 9.77 5.45 -1.86
CA ARG A 149 11.01 6.15 -2.20
C ARG A 149 12.04 5.91 -1.12
N SER A 150 13.28 5.63 -1.54
CA SER A 150 14.39 5.52 -0.57
C SER A 150 14.65 6.87 0.11
N PRO A 151 14.91 6.88 1.43
CA PRO A 151 15.04 8.15 2.17
C PRO A 151 16.20 9.05 1.70
N LYS A 152 17.31 8.45 1.24
CA LYS A 152 18.52 9.21 0.85
C LYS A 152 18.54 9.60 -0.63
N LEU A 153 18.17 8.68 -1.51
CA LEU A 153 18.31 8.87 -2.96
C LEU A 153 16.99 9.15 -3.66
N GLU A 154 15.89 9.20 -2.90
CA GLU A 154 14.51 9.34 -3.39
C GLU A 154 14.14 8.38 -4.53
N ARG A 155 14.97 7.37 -4.77
CA ARG A 155 14.79 6.40 -5.83
C ARG A 155 13.56 5.54 -5.56
N LEU A 156 12.74 5.36 -6.58
CA LEU A 156 11.52 4.59 -6.46
C LEU A 156 11.82 3.10 -6.41
N HIS A 157 11.20 2.42 -5.44
CA HIS A 157 11.20 0.97 -5.30
C HIS A 157 9.76 0.46 -5.24
N PHE A 158 9.57 -0.79 -5.61
CA PHE A 158 8.34 -1.52 -5.32
C PHE A 158 8.67 -2.65 -4.35
N HIS A 159 8.00 -2.68 -3.21
CA HIS A 159 8.09 -3.75 -2.23
C HIS A 159 6.77 -4.50 -2.17
N GLY A 160 6.83 -5.83 -2.15
CA GLY A 160 5.61 -6.62 -2.10
C GLY A 160 5.82 -8.02 -1.54
N ILE A 161 4.73 -8.59 -1.04
CA ILE A 161 4.63 -10.01 -0.69
C ILE A 161 3.88 -10.73 -1.80
N PHE A 162 4.35 -11.92 -2.12
CA PHE A 162 3.90 -12.69 -3.28
C PHE A 162 3.57 -14.12 -2.91
N VAL A 163 2.55 -14.67 -3.57
CA VAL A 163 2.36 -16.10 -3.74
C VAL A 163 2.82 -16.43 -5.16
N ILE A 164 3.93 -17.11 -5.28
CA ILE A 164 4.52 -17.53 -6.55
C ILE A 164 4.29 -19.04 -6.69
N THR A 165 3.40 -19.39 -7.61
CA THR A 165 3.04 -20.80 -7.88
C THR A 165 4.01 -21.46 -8.85
N GLU A 166 4.50 -20.69 -9.82
CA GLU A 166 5.47 -21.11 -10.81
C GLU A 166 6.41 -19.93 -11.09
N MET A 167 7.70 -20.12 -10.84
CA MET A 167 8.70 -19.07 -11.06
C MET A 167 8.84 -18.79 -12.57
N VAL A 168 9.01 -17.53 -12.93
CA VAL A 168 9.39 -17.09 -14.27
C VAL A 168 10.83 -16.63 -14.24
N GLY A 169 11.62 -17.05 -15.23
CA GLY A 169 13.07 -16.83 -15.19
C GLY A 169 13.78 -17.67 -14.13
N GLU A 170 15.04 -17.42 -13.93
CA GLU A 170 15.89 -18.10 -12.97
C GLU A 170 16.26 -17.19 -11.81
N ILE A 171 16.45 -17.75 -10.64
CA ILE A 171 16.99 -17.03 -9.48
C ILE A 171 18.51 -17.22 -9.49
N ILE A 172 19.23 -16.10 -9.51
CA ILE A 172 20.68 -16.05 -9.41
C ILE A 172 21.09 -15.34 -8.12
N GLU A 173 22.08 -15.91 -7.44
CA GLU A 173 22.67 -15.26 -6.27
C GLU A 173 23.71 -14.24 -6.71
N THR A 174 23.56 -13.02 -6.22
CA THR A 174 24.52 -11.93 -6.45
C THR A 174 24.99 -11.33 -5.15
N ARG A 175 26.24 -10.97 -5.07
CA ARG A 175 26.76 -10.20 -3.93
C ARG A 175 26.41 -8.74 -4.11
N ASP A 176 25.81 -8.17 -3.10
CA ASP A 176 25.34 -6.82 -3.09
C ASP A 176 25.72 -6.08 -1.80
N TYR A 177 26.08 -4.81 -1.93
CA TYR A 177 26.44 -4.00 -0.79
C TYR A 177 25.22 -3.32 -0.17
N SER A 178 24.93 -3.62 1.07
CA SER A 178 23.87 -2.96 1.83
C SER A 178 24.34 -1.63 2.39
N THR A 179 23.79 -0.54 1.88
CA THR A 179 24.06 0.82 2.39
C THR A 179 23.48 1.06 3.79
N LYS A 180 22.58 0.20 4.26
CA LYS A 180 21.96 0.28 5.59
C LYS A 180 22.81 -0.38 6.66
N THR A 181 23.35 -1.56 6.36
CA THR A 181 24.13 -2.37 7.31
C THR A 181 25.63 -2.24 7.09
N HIS A 182 26.06 -1.59 5.99
CA HIS A 182 27.45 -1.45 5.56
C HIS A 182 28.20 -2.79 5.38
N HIS A 183 27.46 -3.86 5.06
CA HIS A 183 28.00 -5.19 4.80
C HIS A 183 27.57 -5.72 3.42
N MET A 184 28.38 -6.63 2.90
CA MET A 184 28.00 -7.42 1.72
C MET A 184 26.87 -8.38 2.12
N GLN A 185 25.84 -8.44 1.30
CA GLN A 185 24.71 -9.35 1.45
C GLN A 185 24.48 -10.13 0.15
N ILE A 186 23.89 -11.30 0.28
CA ILE A 186 23.45 -12.07 -0.89
C ILE A 186 22.06 -11.54 -1.28
N ALA A 187 21.91 -11.19 -2.54
CA ALA A 187 20.63 -10.85 -3.17
C ALA A 187 20.24 -11.95 -4.15
N HIS A 188 18.99 -12.37 -4.11
CA HIS A 188 18.43 -13.39 -5.00
C HIS A 188 17.72 -12.68 -6.15
N GLN A 189 18.44 -12.48 -7.26
CA GLN A 189 17.91 -11.77 -8.41
C GLN A 189 17.24 -12.73 -9.40
N ASN A 190 16.04 -12.34 -9.82
CA ASN A 190 15.35 -13.06 -10.89
C ASN A 190 15.71 -12.47 -12.25
N THR A 191 16.19 -13.32 -13.18
CA THR A 191 16.69 -12.92 -14.49
C THR A 191 15.63 -12.25 -15.35
N PHE A 192 14.38 -12.72 -15.32
CA PHE A 192 13.27 -12.14 -16.08
C PHE A 192 12.98 -10.69 -15.72
N PHE A 193 13.06 -10.35 -14.43
CA PHE A 193 12.83 -8.99 -13.95
C PHE A 193 14.09 -8.14 -14.07
N LEU A 194 15.28 -8.73 -13.93
CA LEU A 194 16.55 -8.05 -14.08
C LEU A 194 16.73 -7.46 -15.49
N GLU A 195 16.40 -8.23 -16.51
CA GLU A 195 16.46 -7.81 -17.89
C GLU A 195 15.47 -6.68 -18.20
N ARG A 196 14.24 -6.76 -17.68
CA ARG A 196 13.13 -5.85 -18.01
C ARG A 196 13.13 -4.57 -17.22
N PHE A 197 13.49 -4.65 -15.95
CA PHE A 197 13.31 -3.53 -15.03
C PHE A 197 14.60 -3.09 -14.36
N GLY A 198 15.52 -4.01 -14.12
CA GLY A 198 16.73 -3.79 -13.37
C GLY A 198 16.75 -4.59 -12.07
N ARG A 199 17.52 -4.10 -11.11
CA ARG A 199 17.78 -4.81 -9.85
C ARG A 199 16.50 -5.25 -9.14
N ASN A 200 16.51 -6.48 -8.70
CA ASN A 200 15.43 -7.06 -7.91
C ASN A 200 16.00 -7.99 -6.83
N ASP A 201 15.17 -8.35 -5.86
CA ASP A 201 15.53 -9.29 -4.80
C ASP A 201 14.30 -10.10 -4.42
N PHE A 202 14.41 -11.42 -4.44
CA PHE A 202 13.35 -12.39 -4.15
C PHE A 202 13.75 -13.18 -2.90
N LYS A 203 13.19 -12.81 -1.75
CA LYS A 203 13.44 -13.50 -0.47
C LYS A 203 12.29 -14.44 -0.15
N GLU A 204 12.61 -15.70 0.04
CA GLU A 204 11.62 -16.65 0.53
C GLU A 204 11.14 -16.29 1.92
N ILE A 205 9.83 -16.40 2.13
CA ILE A 205 9.21 -16.25 3.45
C ILE A 205 9.19 -17.62 4.11
N ILE A 206 10.14 -17.84 5.02
CA ILE A 206 10.15 -19.04 5.83
C ILE A 206 9.07 -18.87 6.90
N ASN A 207 7.94 -19.55 6.73
CA ASN A 207 6.93 -19.65 7.77
C ASN A 207 7.47 -20.60 8.85
N ASN A 208 8.13 -20.06 9.86
CA ASN A 208 8.36 -20.77 11.09
C ASN A 208 7.01 -20.96 11.77
N VAL A 209 6.33 -22.05 11.45
CA VAL A 209 5.23 -22.55 12.24
C VAL A 209 5.87 -23.16 13.49
N GLY A 210 6.05 -22.32 14.51
CA GLY A 210 6.39 -22.71 15.87
C GLY A 210 5.13 -22.68 16.72
#